data_17a5079398acc9bb6340f75659208326
#
_entry.id   17a5079398acc9bb6340f75659208326
#
_cell.length_a   1.000
_cell.length_b   1.000
_cell.length_c   1.000
_cell.angle_alpha   90.00
_cell.angle_beta   90.00
_cell.angle_gamma   90.00
#
_symmetry.space_group_name_H-M   'P 1'
#
loop_
_entity.id
_entity.type
_entity.pdbx_description
1 polymer ?
#
loop_
_entity_poly.entity_id
_entity_poly.type
_entity_poly.pdbx_seq_one_letter_code
_entity_poly.pdbx_strand_id
1 'polypeptide(L)'
;SSKPLVVIKGGATENGARAAASHTGALAANDSVFDGECRAKGITRASTVEEAYEAAATFATQPLPKGPNTIVLTTAGGWGVVTSDAIARDGELVLMQLHLLLSSCQLQELLLLSSVL
;
A
#
# COMPACT_ATOMS: atom_id res chain seq x y z
N SER A 1 -9.75 -6.94 -18.24
CA SER A 1 -9.05 -6.96 -16.95
C SER A 1 -8.07 -5.81 -16.91
N SER A 2 -8.28 -4.85 -16.03
CA SER A 2 -7.33 -3.74 -15.84
C SER A 2 -6.12 -4.27 -15.07
N LYS A 3 -4.93 -4.05 -15.60
CA LYS A 3 -3.70 -4.34 -14.87
C LYS A 3 -3.48 -3.23 -13.82
N PRO A 4 -2.98 -3.56 -12.61
CA PRO A 4 -2.57 -2.52 -11.66
C PRO A 4 -1.50 -1.62 -12.28
N LEU A 5 -1.60 -0.33 -11.99
CA LEU A 5 -0.62 0.66 -12.44
C LEU A 5 0.03 1.30 -11.21
N VAL A 6 1.36 1.22 -11.16
CA VAL A 6 2.16 1.90 -10.15
C VAL A 6 2.92 3.03 -10.82
N VAL A 7 2.86 4.22 -10.24
CA VAL A 7 3.53 5.40 -10.78
C VAL A 7 4.37 6.08 -9.71
N ILE A 8 5.49 6.64 -10.14
CA ILE A 8 6.31 7.56 -9.37
C ILE A 8 6.42 8.87 -10.15
N LYS A 9 6.27 10.01 -9.49
CA LYS A 9 6.36 11.32 -10.13
C LYS A 9 7.49 12.13 -9.52
N GLY A 10 8.47 12.49 -10.33
CA GLY A 10 9.45 13.49 -9.96
C GLY A 10 8.85 14.89 -9.95
N GLY A 11 9.43 15.81 -9.17
CA GLY A 11 8.98 17.20 -9.11
C GLY A 11 7.76 17.43 -8.22
N ALA A 12 7.54 16.59 -7.22
CA ALA A 12 6.47 16.74 -6.24
C ALA A 12 6.71 17.89 -5.26
N THR A 13 7.97 18.24 -5.01
CA THR A 13 8.36 19.38 -4.17
C THR A 13 8.77 20.57 -5.03
N GLU A 14 8.79 21.78 -4.46
CA GLU A 14 9.23 22.98 -5.17
C GLU A 14 10.65 22.86 -5.72
N ASN A 15 11.58 22.28 -4.94
CA ASN A 15 12.95 22.03 -5.38
C ASN A 15 13.00 21.01 -6.52
N GLY A 16 12.25 19.92 -6.39
CA GLY A 16 12.15 18.89 -7.43
C GLY A 16 11.50 19.43 -8.70
N ALA A 17 10.48 20.27 -8.59
CA ALA A 17 9.84 20.91 -9.73
C ALA A 17 10.80 21.84 -10.50
N ARG A 18 11.64 22.62 -9.80
CA ARG A 18 12.69 23.44 -10.41
C ARG A 18 13.75 22.59 -11.13
N ALA A 19 14.16 21.48 -10.50
CA ALA A 19 15.11 20.54 -11.12
C ALA A 19 14.51 19.90 -12.38
N ALA A 20 13.27 19.46 -12.32
CA ALA A 20 12.57 18.87 -13.46
C ALA A 20 12.41 19.87 -14.63
N ALA A 21 12.07 21.13 -14.33
CA ALA A 21 11.94 22.20 -15.34
C ALA A 21 13.25 22.44 -16.06
N SER A 22 14.39 22.42 -15.36
CA SER A 22 15.72 22.58 -15.98
C SER A 22 16.11 21.40 -16.88
N HIS A 23 15.53 20.21 -16.63
CA HIS A 23 15.87 18.99 -17.36
C HIS A 23 15.02 18.78 -18.61
N THR A 24 13.75 19.15 -18.55
CA THR A 24 12.77 18.88 -19.62
C THR A 24 12.28 20.13 -20.34
N GLY A 25 12.63 21.32 -19.85
CA GLY A 25 12.14 22.60 -20.39
C GLY A 25 10.64 22.84 -20.14
N ALA A 26 9.96 21.91 -19.46
CA ALA A 26 8.54 22.00 -19.17
C ALA A 26 8.28 22.23 -17.68
N LEU A 27 7.26 23.03 -17.36
CA LEU A 27 6.78 23.18 -15.98
C LEU A 27 6.25 21.85 -15.48
N ALA A 28 6.66 21.45 -14.27
CA ALA A 28 6.07 20.29 -13.60
C ALA A 28 4.58 20.55 -13.36
N ALA A 29 3.74 19.60 -13.73
CA ALA A 29 2.32 19.66 -13.46
C ALA A 29 2.08 19.75 -11.94
N ASN A 30 0.98 20.42 -11.54
CA ASN A 30 0.59 20.54 -10.14
C ASN A 30 0.47 19.15 -9.50
N ASP A 31 1.18 18.96 -8.39
CA ASP A 31 1.30 17.65 -7.74
C ASP A 31 -0.01 17.19 -7.10
N SER A 32 -0.78 18.10 -6.53
CA SER A 32 -2.09 17.78 -5.92
C SER A 32 -3.13 17.35 -6.97
N VAL A 33 -3.09 17.94 -8.16
CA VAL A 33 -3.95 17.51 -9.28
C VAL A 33 -3.57 16.12 -9.74
N PHE A 34 -2.28 15.86 -9.90
CA PHE A 34 -1.79 14.52 -10.26
C PHE A 34 -2.18 13.46 -9.23
N ASP A 35 -2.04 13.77 -7.94
CA ASP A 35 -2.44 12.89 -6.84
C ASP A 35 -3.95 12.59 -6.87
N GLY A 36 -4.77 13.62 -7.04
CA GLY A 36 -6.21 13.46 -7.17
C GLY A 36 -6.63 12.57 -8.36
N GLU A 37 -5.97 12.71 -9.50
CA GLU A 37 -6.20 11.86 -10.67
C GLU A 37 -5.78 10.40 -10.42
N CYS A 38 -4.66 10.18 -9.74
CA CYS A 38 -4.23 8.83 -9.36
C CYS A 38 -5.27 8.15 -8.47
N ARG A 39 -5.76 8.82 -7.44
CA ARG A 39 -6.81 8.31 -6.54
C ARG A 39 -8.11 8.04 -7.28
N ALA A 40 -8.57 8.98 -8.08
CA ALA A 40 -9.82 8.84 -8.85
C ALA A 40 -9.81 7.66 -9.84
N LYS A 41 -8.63 7.29 -10.32
CA LYS A 41 -8.45 6.20 -11.30
C LYS A 41 -7.94 4.89 -10.71
N GLY A 42 -7.76 4.81 -9.39
CA GLY A 42 -7.21 3.63 -8.73
C GLY A 42 -5.76 3.33 -9.14
N ILE A 43 -4.97 4.37 -9.40
CA ILE A 43 -3.55 4.26 -9.73
C ILE A 43 -2.76 4.35 -8.42
N THR A 44 -1.92 3.36 -8.16
CA THR A 44 -1.03 3.36 -6.99
C THR A 44 0.11 4.35 -7.22
N ARG A 45 0.13 5.41 -6.43
CA ARG A 45 1.20 6.39 -6.44
C ARG A 45 2.23 6.05 -5.35
N ALA A 46 3.47 5.82 -5.74
CA ALA A 46 4.58 5.60 -4.81
C ALA A 46 5.35 6.92 -4.57
N SER A 47 5.80 7.11 -3.34
CA SER A 47 6.58 8.29 -2.93
C SER A 47 8.08 8.09 -3.17
N THR A 48 8.54 6.85 -3.15
CA THR A 48 9.94 6.47 -3.40
C THR A 48 10.03 5.39 -4.46
N VAL A 49 11.25 5.20 -4.98
CA VAL A 49 11.53 4.13 -5.95
C VAL A 49 11.35 2.76 -5.32
N GLU A 50 11.76 2.61 -4.06
CA GLU A 50 11.64 1.39 -3.27
C GLU A 50 10.16 1.01 -3.12
N GLU A 51 9.31 1.94 -2.69
CA GLU A 51 7.85 1.72 -2.61
C GLU A 51 7.24 1.31 -3.96
N ALA A 52 7.69 1.93 -5.06
CA ALA A 52 7.22 1.57 -6.38
C ALA A 52 7.56 0.12 -6.74
N TYR A 53 8.78 -0.33 -6.45
CA TYR A 53 9.19 -1.71 -6.69
C TYR A 53 8.46 -2.69 -5.79
N GLU A 54 8.29 -2.39 -4.50
CA GLU A 54 7.56 -3.23 -3.55
C GLU A 54 6.08 -3.37 -3.96
N ALA A 55 5.44 -2.28 -4.33
CA ALA A 55 4.07 -2.29 -4.83
C ALA A 55 3.94 -3.11 -6.13
N ALA A 56 4.86 -2.91 -7.08
CA ALA A 56 4.86 -3.66 -8.34
C ALA A 56 5.09 -5.16 -8.10
N ALA A 57 6.03 -5.53 -7.22
CA ALA A 57 6.28 -6.92 -6.86
C ALA A 57 5.07 -7.55 -6.17
N THR A 58 4.40 -6.81 -5.28
CA THR A 58 3.18 -7.27 -4.61
C THR A 58 2.08 -7.55 -5.62
N PHE A 59 1.79 -6.62 -6.53
CA PHE A 59 0.78 -6.83 -7.57
C PHE A 59 1.11 -7.96 -8.56
N ALA A 60 2.41 -8.25 -8.75
CA ALA A 60 2.83 -9.34 -9.63
C ALA A 60 2.73 -10.73 -8.98
N THR A 61 2.85 -10.80 -7.64
CA THR A 61 2.99 -12.07 -6.91
C THR A 61 1.78 -12.41 -6.04
N GLN A 62 0.95 -11.41 -5.69
CA GLN A 62 -0.19 -11.59 -4.80
C GLN A 62 -1.51 -11.37 -5.56
N PRO A 63 -2.58 -12.10 -5.21
CA PRO A 63 -3.91 -11.79 -5.71
C PRO A 63 -4.36 -10.42 -5.19
N LEU A 64 -5.13 -9.69 -6.00
CA LEU A 64 -5.72 -8.43 -5.56
C LEU A 64 -6.73 -8.69 -4.43
N PRO A 65 -6.74 -7.88 -3.37
CA PRO A 65 -7.70 -8.01 -2.28
C PRO A 65 -9.13 -7.78 -2.80
N LYS A 66 -10.09 -8.47 -2.22
CA LYS A 66 -11.52 -8.35 -2.58
C LYS A 66 -12.23 -7.22 -1.82
N GLY A 67 -11.58 -6.65 -0.83
CA GLY A 67 -12.16 -5.60 0.02
C GLY A 67 -11.17 -5.10 1.08
N PRO A 68 -11.60 -4.18 1.94
CA PRO A 68 -10.74 -3.52 2.92
C PRO A 68 -10.50 -4.34 4.19
N ASN A 69 -11.21 -5.43 4.38
CA ASN A 69 -11.13 -6.22 5.61
C ASN A 69 -9.77 -6.90 5.74
N THR A 70 -9.07 -6.60 6.83
CA THR A 70 -7.70 -7.02 7.07
C THR A 70 -7.59 -7.78 8.38
N ILE A 71 -6.86 -8.89 8.38
CA ILE A 71 -6.49 -9.63 9.58
C ILE A 71 -4.97 -9.54 9.73
N VAL A 72 -4.50 -9.19 10.91
CA VAL A 72 -3.08 -9.15 11.23
C VAL A 72 -2.70 -10.39 12.03
N LEU A 73 -1.76 -11.16 11.51
CA LEU A 73 -1.17 -12.34 12.15
C LEU A 73 0.28 -12.03 12.48
N THR A 74 0.66 -12.15 13.75
CA THR A 74 2.03 -11.86 14.19
C THR A 74 2.47 -12.77 15.31
N THR A 75 3.77 -13.07 15.37
CA THR A 75 4.41 -13.78 16.48
C THR A 75 4.96 -12.84 17.55
N ALA A 76 4.95 -11.53 17.30
CA ALA A 76 5.47 -10.52 18.22
C ALA A 76 4.45 -9.39 18.41
N GLY A 77 3.98 -9.20 19.65
CA GLY A 77 2.94 -8.24 19.99
C GLY A 77 3.26 -6.81 19.55
N GLY A 78 4.52 -6.37 19.66
CA GLY A 78 4.95 -5.03 19.23
C GLY A 78 4.72 -4.79 17.73
N TRP A 79 5.00 -5.76 16.87
CA TRP A 79 4.72 -5.67 15.44
C TRP A 79 3.23 -5.59 15.14
N GLY A 80 2.41 -6.31 15.91
CA GLY A 80 0.96 -6.23 15.80
C GLY A 80 0.44 -4.82 16.08
N VAL A 81 0.96 -4.15 17.12
CA VAL A 81 0.59 -2.77 17.45
C VAL A 81 0.98 -1.82 16.34
N VAL A 82 2.24 -1.87 15.87
CA VAL A 82 2.72 -1.00 14.78
C VAL A 82 1.92 -1.19 13.50
N THR A 83 1.58 -2.43 13.16
CA THR A 83 0.76 -2.74 11.98
C THR A 83 -0.67 -2.23 12.13
N SER A 84 -1.27 -2.38 13.31
CA SER A 84 -2.61 -1.85 13.60
C SER A 84 -2.65 -0.33 13.49
N ASP A 85 -1.63 0.36 13.98
CA ASP A 85 -1.49 1.81 13.85
C ASP A 85 -1.34 2.24 12.37
N ALA A 86 -0.61 1.46 11.57
CA ALA A 86 -0.46 1.73 10.14
C ALA A 86 -1.80 1.58 9.40
N ILE A 87 -2.56 0.51 9.68
CA ILE A 87 -3.90 0.29 9.12
C ILE A 87 -4.84 1.46 9.49
N ALA A 88 -4.82 1.89 10.74
CA ALA A 88 -5.67 3.00 11.20
C ALA A 88 -5.33 4.33 10.52
N ARG A 89 -4.04 4.57 10.21
CA ARG A 89 -3.58 5.78 9.51
C ARG A 89 -3.90 5.76 8.02
N ASP A 90 -3.90 4.59 7.40
CA ASP A 90 -4.29 4.43 6.00
C ASP A 90 -5.74 4.86 5.75
N GLY A 91 -6.65 4.53 6.67
CA GLY A 91 -8.05 4.93 6.65
C GLY A 91 -8.92 4.20 5.62
N GLU A 92 -8.34 3.45 4.70
CA GLU A 92 -9.05 2.63 3.70
C GLU A 92 -9.18 1.17 4.15
N LEU A 93 -8.25 0.69 4.96
CA LEU A 93 -8.25 -0.67 5.49
C LEU A 93 -9.04 -0.75 6.81
N VAL A 94 -9.70 -1.87 7.03
CA VAL A 94 -10.47 -2.17 8.25
C VAL A 94 -9.85 -3.34 8.98
N LEU A 95 -9.24 -3.09 10.13
CA LEU A 95 -8.71 -4.15 10.98
C LEU A 95 -9.88 -4.92 11.62
N MET A 96 -10.08 -6.15 11.16
CA MET A 96 -11.11 -7.04 11.70
C MET A 96 -10.63 -7.76 12.95
N GLN A 97 -9.39 -8.21 12.96
CA GLN A 97 -8.83 -8.99 14.05
C GLN A 97 -7.29 -8.93 14.07
N LEU A 98 -6.75 -8.93 15.29
CA LEU A 98 -5.32 -9.08 15.55
C LEU A 98 -5.11 -10.42 16.27
N HIS A 99 -4.29 -11.30 15.67
CA HIS A 99 -3.90 -12.57 16.28
C HIS A 99 -2.43 -12.59 16.63
N LEU A 100 -2.12 -12.89 17.88
CA LEU A 100 -0.77 -13.21 18.30
C LEU A 100 -0.58 -14.74 18.21
N LEU A 101 0.30 -15.16 17.31
CA LEU A 101 0.62 -16.58 17.15
C LEU A 101 1.67 -16.99 18.19
N LEU A 102 1.24 -17.68 19.24
CA LEU A 102 2.13 -18.19 20.30
C LEU A 102 2.62 -19.61 20.04
N SER A 103 1.99 -20.35 19.11
CA SER A 103 2.38 -21.72 18.77
C SER A 103 1.91 -22.13 17.38
N SER A 104 2.52 -23.16 16.82
CA SER A 104 2.14 -23.76 15.53
C SER A 104 0.70 -24.34 15.52
N CYS A 105 0.14 -24.67 16.67
CA CYS A 105 -1.22 -25.21 16.81
C CYS A 105 -2.27 -24.14 16.48
N GLN A 106 -2.02 -22.87 16.80
CA GLN A 106 -2.93 -21.76 16.50
C GLN A 106 -2.97 -21.41 15.01
N LEU A 107 -1.92 -21.72 14.26
CA LEU A 107 -1.90 -21.57 12.80
C LEU A 107 -2.89 -22.51 12.12
N GLN A 108 -3.07 -23.71 12.65
CA GLN A 108 -3.98 -24.71 12.12
C GLN A 108 -5.45 -24.35 12.32
N GLU A 109 -5.79 -23.74 13.45
CA GLU A 109 -7.15 -23.23 13.71
C GLU A 109 -7.51 -22.06 12.78
N LEU A 110 -6.56 -21.18 12.48
CA LEU A 110 -6.77 -20.05 11.57
C LEU A 110 -6.94 -20.48 10.11
N LEU A 111 -6.24 -21.53 9.67
CA LEU A 111 -6.41 -22.11 8.34
C LEU A 111 -7.79 -22.74 8.16
N LEU A 112 -8.38 -23.28 9.22
CA LEU A 112 -9.75 -23.81 9.22
C LEU A 112 -10.79 -22.69 9.15
N LEU A 113 -10.54 -21.53 9.76
CA LEU A 113 -11.43 -20.35 9.68
C LEU A 113 -11.38 -19.67 8.30
N SER A 114 -10.25 -19.70 7.60
CA SER A 114 -10.12 -19.14 6.24
C SER A 114 -10.89 -19.92 5.18
N SER A 115 -11.32 -21.13 5.45
CA SER A 115 -12.17 -21.94 4.56
C SER A 115 -13.67 -21.65 4.69
N VAL A 116 -14.06 -20.77 5.63
CA VAL A 116 -15.47 -20.46 5.95
C VAL A 116 -15.83 -18.98 5.61
N LEU A 117 -14.85 -18.16 5.24
CA LEU A 117 -15.00 -16.78 4.76
C LEU A 117 -14.73 -16.66 3.26
#